data_5fd4307060c1d098b9f5d9e1eaea7ef4
#
_entry.id   5fd4307060c1d098b9f5d9e1eaea7ef4
#
_cell.length_a   1.000
_cell.length_b   1.000
_cell.length_c   1.000
_cell.angle_alpha   90.00
_cell.angle_beta   90.00
_cell.angle_gamma   90.00
#
_symmetry.space_group_name_H-M   'P 1'
#
loop_
_entity.id
_entity.type
_entity.pdbx_description
1 polymer ?
#
loop_
_entity_poly.entity_id
_entity_poly.type
_entity_poly.pdbx_seq_one_letter_code
_entity_poly.pdbx_strand_id
1 'polypeptide(L)'
;IAASNGYQVSLWVRDAEQALRINSEGANATYHPELRLSDNITADEDLASVIMDAQFILVATPSIIFEEVISRLEPLISPSVTVISCTKGIKSQPFRTMTDIITQHLGHIIGDKVGVLSGPNLAKEIAEEKLAGTVIACENEGIAFEIKSMLSSNTFKVFSSQDIQGVELAGALKNIYAICCGIAHAKLVGENALGFIVTRSMAEMS
;
A
#
# COMPACT_ATOMS: atom_id res chain seq x y z
N ILE A 1 -7.24 -9.09 -3.08
CA ILE A 1 -8.28 -8.34 -3.82
C ILE A 1 -7.99 -8.42 -5.33
N ALA A 2 -6.86 -7.89 -5.85
CA ALA A 2 -6.58 -7.92 -7.29
C ALA A 2 -6.70 -9.33 -7.87
N ALA A 3 -6.09 -10.33 -7.23
CA ALA A 3 -6.18 -11.72 -7.64
C ALA A 3 -7.61 -12.27 -7.61
N SER A 4 -8.40 -11.90 -6.61
CA SER A 4 -9.83 -12.26 -6.52
C SER A 4 -10.66 -11.59 -7.62
N ASN A 5 -10.21 -10.44 -8.13
CA ASN A 5 -10.81 -9.74 -9.28
C ASN A 5 -10.30 -10.29 -10.63
N GLY A 6 -9.55 -11.39 -10.65
CA GLY A 6 -9.11 -12.08 -11.86
C GLY A 6 -7.76 -11.65 -12.42
N TYR A 7 -7.03 -10.78 -11.73
CA TYR A 7 -5.69 -10.36 -12.15
C TYR A 7 -4.64 -11.36 -11.71
N GLN A 8 -3.61 -11.59 -12.54
CA GLN A 8 -2.43 -12.36 -12.14
C GLN A 8 -1.57 -11.50 -11.22
N VAL A 9 -1.15 -12.06 -10.10
CA VAL A 9 -0.38 -11.36 -9.07
C VAL A 9 0.88 -12.15 -8.76
N SER A 10 2.04 -11.54 -9.02
CA SER A 10 3.33 -12.06 -8.60
C SER A 10 3.73 -11.41 -7.28
N LEU A 11 3.96 -12.19 -6.24
CA LEU A 11 4.31 -11.73 -4.90
C LEU A 11 5.79 -11.94 -4.64
N TRP A 12 6.54 -10.86 -4.52
CA TRP A 12 7.93 -10.96 -4.06
C TRP A 12 7.99 -11.19 -2.55
N VAL A 13 8.72 -12.22 -2.15
CA VAL A 13 9.05 -12.54 -0.76
C VAL A 13 10.57 -12.69 -0.62
N ARG A 14 11.11 -12.44 0.58
CA ARG A 14 12.56 -12.48 0.79
C ARG A 14 13.11 -13.89 1.02
N ASP A 15 12.25 -14.85 1.26
CA ASP A 15 12.58 -16.19 1.71
C ASP A 15 12.01 -17.22 0.72
N ALA A 16 12.90 -17.99 0.09
CA ALA A 16 12.56 -19.06 -0.85
C ALA A 16 11.62 -20.10 -0.25
N GLU A 17 11.81 -20.45 1.02
CA GLU A 17 10.94 -21.41 1.70
C GLU A 17 9.52 -20.84 1.88
N GLN A 18 9.41 -19.54 2.15
CA GLN A 18 8.12 -18.85 2.20
C GLN A 18 7.45 -18.85 0.82
N ALA A 19 8.19 -18.59 -0.27
CA ALA A 19 7.67 -18.66 -1.63
C ALA A 19 7.11 -20.04 -1.95
N LEU A 20 7.89 -21.08 -1.68
CA LEU A 20 7.49 -22.48 -1.89
C LEU A 20 6.21 -22.83 -1.11
N ARG A 21 6.12 -22.43 0.16
CA ARG A 21 4.91 -22.67 0.97
C ARG A 21 3.69 -21.94 0.43
N ILE A 22 3.82 -20.68 0.07
CA ILE A 22 2.71 -19.92 -0.52
C ILE A 22 2.19 -20.62 -1.78
N ASN A 23 3.09 -21.05 -2.68
CA ASN A 23 2.73 -21.69 -3.92
C ASN A 23 2.12 -23.09 -3.74
N SER A 24 2.60 -23.85 -2.76
CA SER A 24 2.12 -25.23 -2.54
C SER A 24 0.87 -25.32 -1.66
N GLU A 25 0.76 -24.46 -0.66
CA GLU A 25 -0.32 -24.50 0.32
C GLU A 25 -1.47 -23.52 0.00
N GLY A 26 -1.23 -22.54 -0.89
CA GLY A 26 -2.17 -21.47 -1.18
C GLY A 26 -2.45 -20.59 0.04
N ALA A 27 -1.46 -20.43 0.93
CA ALA A 27 -1.58 -19.64 2.14
C ALA A 27 -0.25 -19.00 2.55
N ASN A 28 -0.29 -17.81 3.13
CA ASN A 28 0.87 -17.22 3.80
C ASN A 28 0.81 -17.53 5.30
N ALA A 29 1.16 -18.75 5.67
CA ALA A 29 1.02 -19.28 7.03
C ALA A 29 1.78 -18.46 8.09
N THR A 30 2.82 -17.71 7.70
CA THR A 30 3.61 -16.88 8.63
C THR A 30 2.81 -15.65 9.11
N TYR A 31 2.02 -15.03 8.24
CA TYR A 31 1.34 -13.77 8.55
C TYR A 31 -0.18 -13.89 8.60
N HIS A 32 -0.75 -14.77 7.78
CA HIS A 32 -2.20 -14.95 7.66
C HIS A 32 -2.53 -16.44 7.45
N PRO A 33 -2.35 -17.29 8.47
CA PRO A 33 -2.49 -18.76 8.33
C PRO A 33 -3.91 -19.20 7.96
N GLU A 34 -4.91 -18.38 8.30
CA GLU A 34 -6.33 -18.69 8.07
C GLU A 34 -6.83 -18.20 6.70
N LEU A 35 -6.01 -17.39 5.98
CA LEU A 35 -6.39 -16.84 4.69
C LEU A 35 -5.94 -17.76 3.55
N ARG A 36 -6.91 -18.31 2.82
CA ARG A 36 -6.62 -18.95 1.55
C ARG A 36 -6.40 -17.90 0.46
N LEU A 37 -5.24 -17.95 -0.17
CA LEU A 37 -4.90 -17.09 -1.28
C LEU A 37 -5.57 -17.59 -2.57
N SER A 38 -5.84 -16.67 -3.49
CA SER A 38 -6.34 -17.00 -4.83
C SER A 38 -5.29 -17.76 -5.64
N ASP A 39 -5.73 -18.68 -6.48
CA ASP A 39 -4.87 -19.42 -7.42
C ASP A 39 -4.18 -18.50 -8.45
N ASN A 40 -4.63 -17.25 -8.58
CA ASN A 40 -4.00 -16.22 -9.39
C ASN A 40 -2.79 -15.56 -8.72
N ILE A 41 -2.34 -16.04 -7.55
CA ILE A 41 -1.16 -15.55 -6.85
C ILE A 41 -0.04 -16.56 -6.96
N THR A 42 1.12 -16.10 -7.44
CA THR A 42 2.38 -16.84 -7.39
C THR A 42 3.41 -16.07 -6.58
N ALA A 43 4.25 -16.75 -5.81
CA ALA A 43 5.31 -16.14 -5.01
C ALA A 43 6.68 -16.55 -5.48
N ASP A 44 7.65 -15.62 -5.44
CA ASP A 44 9.04 -15.89 -5.79
C ASP A 44 9.96 -15.00 -4.93
N GLU A 45 11.17 -15.48 -4.64
CA GLU A 45 12.22 -14.69 -3.97
C GLU A 45 13.06 -13.86 -4.95
N ASP A 46 13.03 -14.22 -6.25
CA ASP A 46 13.73 -13.43 -7.27
C ASP A 46 12.90 -12.21 -7.72
N LEU A 47 13.38 -11.03 -7.35
CA LEU A 47 12.73 -9.79 -7.69
C LEU A 47 12.62 -9.57 -9.22
N ALA A 48 13.63 -9.98 -9.99
CA ALA A 48 13.62 -9.84 -11.44
C ALA A 48 12.51 -10.70 -12.08
N SER A 49 12.37 -11.94 -11.63
CA SER A 49 11.30 -12.84 -12.05
C SER A 49 9.91 -12.26 -11.76
N VAL A 50 9.71 -11.72 -10.54
CA VAL A 50 8.41 -11.19 -10.09
C VAL A 50 7.94 -9.99 -10.92
N ILE A 51 8.86 -9.13 -11.37
CA ILE A 51 8.50 -7.87 -12.05
C ILE A 51 8.57 -7.94 -13.58
N MET A 52 9.03 -9.05 -14.15
CA MET A 52 9.36 -9.17 -15.59
C MET A 52 8.23 -8.71 -16.53
N ASP A 53 6.99 -9.10 -16.24
CA ASP A 53 5.81 -8.76 -17.04
C ASP A 53 4.83 -7.84 -16.28
N ALA A 54 5.28 -7.20 -15.23
CA ALA A 54 4.43 -6.36 -14.41
C ALA A 54 4.00 -5.08 -15.15
N GLN A 55 2.72 -4.78 -15.11
CA GLN A 55 2.17 -3.48 -15.51
C GLN A 55 2.11 -2.52 -14.30
N PHE A 56 1.84 -3.05 -13.14
CA PHE A 56 1.76 -2.33 -11.87
C PHE A 56 2.64 -3.01 -10.82
N ILE A 57 3.43 -2.22 -10.10
CA ILE A 57 4.19 -2.68 -8.94
C ILE A 57 3.64 -1.97 -7.70
N LEU A 58 3.06 -2.72 -6.78
CA LEU A 58 2.57 -2.23 -5.50
C LEU A 58 3.63 -2.51 -4.43
N VAL A 59 4.28 -1.45 -3.94
CA VAL A 59 5.34 -1.58 -2.93
C VAL A 59 4.75 -1.44 -1.53
N ALA A 60 4.69 -2.56 -0.81
CA ALA A 60 4.09 -2.66 0.53
C ALA A 60 5.10 -3.09 1.60
N THR A 61 6.35 -2.69 1.46
CA THR A 61 7.43 -3.00 2.40
C THR A 61 7.45 -2.03 3.59
N PRO A 62 8.06 -2.39 4.74
CA PRO A 62 8.29 -1.41 5.81
C PRO A 62 9.08 -0.20 5.32
N SER A 63 8.75 1.00 5.82
CA SER A 63 9.37 2.27 5.38
C SER A 63 10.89 2.31 5.57
N ILE A 64 11.41 1.58 6.56
CA ILE A 64 12.85 1.52 6.86
C ILE A 64 13.68 0.86 5.74
N ILE A 65 13.09 -0.08 4.99
CA ILE A 65 13.76 -0.79 3.87
C ILE A 65 13.25 -0.34 2.50
N PHE A 66 12.30 0.60 2.47
CA PHE A 66 11.61 1.01 1.25
C PHE A 66 12.59 1.50 0.17
N GLU A 67 13.49 2.42 0.52
CA GLU A 67 14.47 2.99 -0.42
C GLU A 67 15.43 1.92 -0.97
N GLU A 68 15.83 0.95 -0.13
CA GLU A 68 16.64 -0.19 -0.58
C GLU A 68 15.90 -1.02 -1.64
N VAL A 69 14.63 -1.32 -1.39
CA VAL A 69 13.81 -2.08 -2.35
C VAL A 69 13.63 -1.29 -3.66
N ILE A 70 13.34 0.02 -3.58
CA ILE A 70 13.21 0.87 -4.77
C ILE A 70 14.52 0.90 -5.58
N SER A 71 15.67 1.02 -4.93
CA SER A 71 16.98 1.01 -5.62
C SER A 71 17.28 -0.31 -6.33
N ARG A 72 16.78 -1.43 -5.81
CA ARG A 72 16.90 -2.75 -6.48
C ARG A 72 15.99 -2.89 -7.70
N LEU A 73 14.90 -2.15 -7.76
CA LEU A 73 14.02 -2.12 -8.94
C LEU A 73 14.64 -1.36 -10.11
N GLU A 74 15.47 -0.35 -9.85
CA GLU A 74 16.02 0.56 -10.87
C GLU A 74 16.65 -0.16 -12.08
N PRO A 75 17.56 -1.14 -11.92
CA PRO A 75 18.16 -1.85 -13.06
C PRO A 75 17.21 -2.85 -13.75
N LEU A 76 16.04 -3.11 -13.20
CA LEU A 76 15.13 -4.18 -13.63
C LEU A 76 13.84 -3.65 -14.24
N ILE A 77 13.45 -2.41 -13.94
CA ILE A 77 12.12 -1.90 -14.24
C ILE A 77 11.98 -1.48 -15.71
N SER A 78 10.83 -1.80 -16.30
CA SER A 78 10.46 -1.32 -17.65
C SER A 78 9.87 0.10 -17.59
N PRO A 79 10.13 0.94 -18.63
CA PRO A 79 9.52 2.28 -18.72
C PRO A 79 7.98 2.28 -18.77
N SER A 80 7.35 1.16 -19.09
CA SER A 80 5.89 1.04 -19.15
C SER A 80 5.23 0.83 -17.80
N VAL A 81 6.00 0.45 -16.77
CA VAL A 81 5.50 0.07 -15.45
C VAL A 81 5.05 1.28 -14.64
N THR A 82 3.97 1.13 -13.92
CA THR A 82 3.51 2.09 -12.90
C THR A 82 3.88 1.57 -11.51
N VAL A 83 4.47 2.43 -10.68
CA VAL A 83 4.87 2.09 -9.31
C VAL A 83 4.01 2.82 -8.30
N ILE A 84 3.35 2.06 -7.42
CA ILE A 84 2.44 2.56 -6.40
C ILE A 84 2.99 2.25 -5.01
N SER A 85 3.21 3.30 -4.21
CA SER A 85 3.51 3.13 -2.79
C SER A 85 2.26 2.72 -2.02
N CYS A 86 2.31 1.59 -1.33
CA CYS A 86 1.34 1.19 -0.31
C CYS A 86 1.92 1.36 1.11
N THR A 87 3.16 1.83 1.19
CA THR A 87 3.92 1.98 2.43
C THR A 87 3.55 3.28 3.13
N LYS A 88 3.23 3.20 4.41
CA LYS A 88 3.00 4.37 5.26
C LYS A 88 4.30 4.78 5.94
N GLY A 89 4.71 6.01 5.71
CA GLY A 89 5.92 6.55 6.33
C GLY A 89 6.48 7.74 5.60
N ILE A 90 7.45 8.37 6.26
CA ILE A 90 8.26 9.46 5.74
C ILE A 90 9.72 9.21 6.14
N LYS A 91 10.66 9.61 5.30
CA LYS A 91 12.07 9.69 5.66
C LYS A 91 12.33 11.06 6.25
N SER A 92 12.93 11.12 7.43
CA SER A 92 13.11 12.38 8.15
C SER A 92 14.34 13.18 7.73
N GLN A 93 15.40 12.49 7.25
CA GLN A 93 16.68 13.13 6.90
C GLN A 93 17.27 12.55 5.62
N PRO A 94 17.25 13.31 4.51
CA PRO A 94 16.42 14.49 4.28
C PRO A 94 14.93 14.13 4.33
N PHE A 95 14.06 15.13 4.58
CA PHE A 95 12.62 14.88 4.53
C PHE A 95 12.22 14.46 3.11
N ARG A 96 11.63 13.26 2.98
CA ARG A 96 11.09 12.72 1.73
C ARG A 96 9.90 11.82 2.04
N THR A 97 8.91 11.90 1.19
CA THR A 97 7.82 10.94 1.17
C THR A 97 8.25 9.65 0.45
N MET A 98 7.42 8.60 0.48
CA MET A 98 7.73 7.36 -0.24
C MET A 98 7.68 7.58 -1.77
N THR A 99 6.74 8.41 -2.24
CA THR A 99 6.66 8.76 -3.66
C THR A 99 7.83 9.62 -4.12
N ASP A 100 8.37 10.53 -3.28
CA ASP A 100 9.61 11.24 -3.56
C ASP A 100 10.79 10.27 -3.78
N ILE A 101 10.88 9.23 -2.96
CA ILE A 101 11.90 8.18 -3.09
C ILE A 101 11.73 7.42 -4.41
N ILE A 102 10.51 7.03 -4.78
CA ILE A 102 10.26 6.39 -6.08
C ILE A 102 10.69 7.33 -7.22
N THR A 103 10.25 8.58 -7.19
CA THR A 103 10.56 9.55 -8.24
C THR A 103 12.07 9.82 -8.36
N GLN A 104 12.77 9.89 -7.23
CA GLN A 104 14.22 10.10 -7.22
C GLN A 104 14.98 8.95 -7.90
N HIS A 105 14.62 7.70 -7.62
CA HIS A 105 15.30 6.53 -8.16
C HIS A 105 14.81 6.12 -9.54
N LEU A 106 13.51 6.17 -9.77
CA LEU A 106 12.87 5.59 -10.95
C LEU A 106 12.27 6.62 -11.92
N GLY A 107 12.11 7.88 -11.51
CA GLY A 107 11.43 8.90 -12.31
C GLY A 107 12.04 9.12 -13.69
N HIS A 108 13.36 8.94 -13.84
CA HIS A 108 14.05 9.02 -15.13
C HIS A 108 13.70 7.86 -16.10
N ILE A 109 13.12 6.76 -15.57
CA ILE A 109 12.70 5.58 -16.35
C ILE A 109 11.20 5.61 -16.59
N ILE A 110 10.40 5.79 -15.52
CA ILE A 110 8.94 5.62 -15.55
C ILE A 110 8.17 6.93 -15.71
N GLY A 111 8.83 8.09 -15.57
CA GLY A 111 8.19 9.41 -15.65
C GLY A 111 7.19 9.63 -14.52
N ASP A 112 5.98 10.07 -14.88
CA ASP A 112 4.86 10.38 -13.97
C ASP A 112 4.03 9.17 -13.53
N LYS A 113 4.48 7.94 -13.87
CA LYS A 113 3.78 6.70 -13.49
C LYS A 113 4.04 6.31 -12.04
N VAL A 114 3.83 7.25 -11.14
CA VAL A 114 4.00 7.11 -9.69
C VAL A 114 2.69 7.45 -8.99
N GLY A 115 2.37 6.70 -7.95
CA GLY A 115 1.20 6.98 -7.13
C GLY A 115 1.32 6.42 -5.72
N VAL A 116 0.31 6.70 -4.91
CA VAL A 116 0.19 6.20 -3.54
C VAL A 116 -1.20 5.61 -3.30
N LEU A 117 -1.25 4.47 -2.64
CA LEU A 117 -2.46 3.84 -2.14
C LEU A 117 -2.47 3.93 -0.61
N SER A 118 -3.39 4.68 -0.05
CA SER A 118 -3.47 4.89 1.40
C SER A 118 -4.90 4.88 1.92
N GLY A 119 -5.08 4.31 3.12
CA GLY A 119 -6.39 4.21 3.77
C GLY A 119 -6.30 3.39 5.07
N PRO A 120 -7.42 3.19 5.76
CA PRO A 120 -7.53 2.31 6.92
C PRO A 120 -7.57 0.84 6.48
N ASN A 121 -6.44 0.34 5.97
CA ASN A 121 -6.32 -0.98 5.35
C ASN A 121 -5.71 -1.97 6.36
N LEU A 122 -6.53 -2.54 7.23
CA LEU A 122 -6.10 -3.62 8.12
C LEU A 122 -6.21 -4.95 7.36
N ALA A 123 -5.07 -5.58 7.10
CA ALA A 123 -4.97 -6.80 6.29
C ALA A 123 -5.92 -7.91 6.78
N LYS A 124 -6.04 -8.09 8.10
CA LYS A 124 -6.95 -9.07 8.70
C LYS A 124 -8.43 -8.79 8.36
N GLU A 125 -8.86 -7.53 8.47
CA GLU A 125 -10.23 -7.15 8.17
C GLU A 125 -10.57 -7.28 6.68
N ILE A 126 -9.60 -6.95 5.81
CA ILE A 126 -9.74 -7.15 4.37
C ILE A 126 -9.83 -8.64 4.04
N ALA A 127 -9.02 -9.49 4.70
CA ALA A 127 -9.05 -10.93 4.54
C ALA A 127 -10.38 -11.55 5.02
N GLU A 128 -10.99 -10.98 6.04
CA GLU A 128 -12.31 -11.33 6.55
C GLU A 128 -13.47 -10.72 5.74
N GLU A 129 -13.16 -10.10 4.58
CA GLU A 129 -14.13 -9.42 3.70
C GLU A 129 -14.96 -8.33 4.39
N LYS A 130 -14.43 -7.72 5.47
CA LYS A 130 -15.06 -6.59 6.12
C LYS A 130 -15.00 -5.35 5.23
N LEU A 131 -15.99 -4.48 5.39
CA LEU A 131 -16.05 -3.24 4.62
C LEU A 131 -14.84 -2.35 4.91
N ALA A 132 -14.06 -2.03 3.89
CA ALA A 132 -12.90 -1.17 3.97
C ALA A 132 -12.85 -0.19 2.79
N GLY A 133 -12.09 0.89 2.94
CA GLY A 133 -11.91 1.89 1.89
C GLY A 133 -10.48 2.39 1.83
N THR A 134 -10.05 2.76 0.63
CA THR A 134 -8.72 3.30 0.37
C THR A 134 -8.80 4.42 -0.67
N VAL A 135 -7.77 5.24 -0.73
CA VAL A 135 -7.59 6.25 -1.76
C VAL A 135 -6.37 5.88 -2.59
N ILE A 136 -6.53 5.86 -3.92
CA ILE A 136 -5.42 5.90 -4.87
C ILE A 136 -5.19 7.34 -5.28
N ALA A 137 -4.00 7.88 -5.07
CA ALA A 137 -3.61 9.18 -5.59
C ALA A 137 -2.52 9.03 -6.64
N CYS A 138 -2.77 9.60 -7.81
CA CYS A 138 -1.88 9.61 -8.96
C CYS A 138 -2.21 10.83 -9.82
N GLU A 139 -1.20 11.52 -10.37
CA GLU A 139 -1.42 12.65 -11.28
C GLU A 139 -2.13 12.21 -12.57
N ASN A 140 -1.86 11.00 -13.04
CA ASN A 140 -2.50 10.42 -14.21
C ASN A 140 -3.84 9.76 -13.84
N GLU A 141 -4.94 10.38 -14.25
CA GLU A 141 -6.30 9.89 -13.98
C GLU A 141 -6.58 8.52 -14.58
N GLY A 142 -6.00 8.21 -15.75
CA GLY A 142 -6.14 6.90 -16.40
C GLY A 142 -5.55 5.78 -15.53
N ILE A 143 -4.36 6.00 -14.98
CA ILE A 143 -3.70 5.08 -14.05
C ILE A 143 -4.53 4.92 -12.76
N ALA A 144 -5.00 6.04 -12.20
CA ALA A 144 -5.84 6.00 -11.01
C ALA A 144 -7.13 5.20 -11.25
N PHE A 145 -7.74 5.35 -12.43
CA PHE A 145 -8.94 4.60 -12.82
C PHE A 145 -8.67 3.10 -12.98
N GLU A 146 -7.55 2.72 -13.62
CA GLU A 146 -7.17 1.32 -13.80
C GLU A 146 -6.95 0.63 -12.44
N ILE A 147 -6.19 1.26 -11.53
CA ILE A 147 -5.95 0.74 -10.18
C ILE A 147 -7.24 0.65 -9.35
N LYS A 148 -8.07 1.69 -9.45
CA LYS A 148 -9.40 1.68 -8.82
C LYS A 148 -10.23 0.49 -9.32
N SER A 149 -10.24 0.24 -10.62
CA SER A 149 -10.98 -0.88 -11.22
C SER A 149 -10.39 -2.23 -10.79
N MET A 150 -9.07 -2.36 -10.76
CA MET A 150 -8.36 -3.57 -10.34
C MET A 150 -8.63 -3.94 -8.88
N LEU A 151 -8.72 -2.94 -7.99
CA LEU A 151 -8.79 -3.17 -6.53
C LEU A 151 -10.20 -3.03 -5.94
N SER A 152 -11.17 -2.45 -6.65
CA SER A 152 -12.52 -2.29 -6.11
C SER A 152 -13.26 -3.62 -6.04
N SER A 153 -14.01 -3.81 -4.94
CA SER A 153 -14.92 -4.94 -4.75
C SER A 153 -16.17 -4.49 -4.00
N ASN A 154 -17.04 -5.44 -3.68
CA ASN A 154 -18.22 -5.16 -2.87
C ASN A 154 -17.87 -4.68 -1.46
N THR A 155 -16.77 -5.19 -0.90
CA THR A 155 -16.31 -4.92 0.47
C THR A 155 -15.09 -3.98 0.52
N PHE A 156 -14.41 -3.73 -0.61
CA PHE A 156 -13.27 -2.83 -0.67
C PHE A 156 -13.51 -1.69 -1.65
N LYS A 157 -13.72 -0.48 -1.14
CA LYS A 157 -14.01 0.70 -1.95
C LYS A 157 -12.76 1.52 -2.21
N VAL A 158 -12.46 1.80 -3.47
CA VAL A 158 -11.31 2.62 -3.88
C VAL A 158 -11.80 3.97 -4.39
N PHE A 159 -11.32 5.04 -3.78
CA PHE A 159 -11.54 6.42 -4.21
C PHE A 159 -10.28 6.91 -4.93
N SER A 160 -10.41 7.89 -5.81
CA SER A 160 -9.29 8.48 -6.54
C SER A 160 -9.07 9.94 -6.14
N SER A 161 -7.80 10.37 -6.13
CA SER A 161 -7.36 11.74 -5.91
C SER A 161 -6.20 12.07 -6.84
N GLN A 162 -5.95 13.35 -7.10
CA GLN A 162 -4.73 13.83 -7.75
C GLN A 162 -3.69 14.36 -6.74
N ASP A 163 -4.10 14.54 -5.49
CA ASP A 163 -3.23 15.02 -4.40
C ASP A 163 -2.44 13.87 -3.79
N ILE A 164 -1.31 13.52 -4.42
CA ILE A 164 -0.40 12.48 -3.93
C ILE A 164 0.15 12.85 -2.56
N GLN A 165 0.61 14.10 -2.38
CA GLN A 165 1.25 14.55 -1.15
C GLN A 165 0.27 14.53 0.02
N GLY A 166 -0.93 15.07 -0.15
CA GLY A 166 -1.95 15.08 0.90
C GLY A 166 -2.35 13.68 1.33
N VAL A 167 -2.58 12.75 0.38
CA VAL A 167 -2.93 11.36 0.69
C VAL A 167 -1.79 10.63 1.41
N GLU A 168 -0.55 10.88 1.03
CA GLU A 168 0.62 10.25 1.64
C GLU A 168 0.89 10.77 3.05
N LEU A 169 0.87 12.09 3.23
CA LEU A 169 1.04 12.73 4.54
C LEU A 169 -0.09 12.36 5.51
N ALA A 170 -1.35 12.41 5.08
CA ALA A 170 -2.47 11.96 5.90
C ALA A 170 -2.32 10.50 6.34
N GLY A 171 -1.84 9.62 5.42
CA GLY A 171 -1.55 8.22 5.73
C GLY A 171 -0.46 8.03 6.78
N ALA A 172 0.57 8.87 6.78
CA ALA A 172 1.65 8.85 7.77
C ALA A 172 1.22 9.43 9.12
N LEU A 173 0.50 10.56 9.11
CA LEU A 173 0.09 11.30 10.31
C LEU A 173 -1.06 10.64 11.07
N LYS A 174 -1.97 9.94 10.39
CA LYS A 174 -3.16 9.35 11.03
C LYS A 174 -2.84 8.48 12.25
N ASN A 175 -1.69 7.83 12.27
CA ASN A 175 -1.31 6.96 13.39
C ASN A 175 -1.00 7.76 14.66
N ILE A 176 -0.51 9.00 14.54
CA ILE A 176 -0.30 9.91 15.68
C ILE A 176 -1.64 10.22 16.33
N TYR A 177 -2.62 10.58 15.53
CA TYR A 177 -3.97 10.89 16.03
C TYR A 177 -4.67 9.65 16.59
N ALA A 178 -4.47 8.48 15.98
CA ALA A 178 -5.00 7.22 16.51
C ALA A 178 -4.43 6.91 17.90
N ILE A 179 -3.13 7.16 18.13
CA ILE A 179 -2.50 7.03 19.45
C ILE A 179 -3.10 8.03 20.44
N CYS A 180 -3.27 9.30 20.06
CA CYS A 180 -3.91 10.32 20.89
C CYS A 180 -5.34 9.92 21.29
N CYS A 181 -6.13 9.43 20.35
CA CYS A 181 -7.49 8.92 20.62
C CYS A 181 -7.46 7.71 21.56
N GLY A 182 -6.52 6.78 21.37
CA GLY A 182 -6.35 5.61 22.24
C GLY A 182 -6.00 5.99 23.68
N ILE A 183 -5.10 6.97 23.86
CA ILE A 183 -4.75 7.50 25.20
C ILE A 183 -5.97 8.18 25.83
N ALA A 184 -6.69 9.00 25.08
CA ALA A 184 -7.89 9.67 25.58
C ALA A 184 -8.97 8.67 26.00
N HIS A 185 -9.21 7.66 25.20
CA HIS A 185 -10.14 6.57 25.52
C HIS A 185 -9.72 5.82 26.80
N ALA A 186 -8.46 5.43 26.91
CA ALA A 186 -7.93 4.75 28.10
C ALA A 186 -8.01 5.59 29.38
N LYS A 187 -7.97 6.94 29.23
CA LYS A 187 -8.13 7.88 30.36
C LYS A 187 -9.59 8.24 30.66
N LEU A 188 -10.55 7.62 29.97
CA LEU A 188 -11.98 7.81 30.19
C LEU A 188 -12.41 9.29 30.10
N VAL A 189 -11.86 10.04 29.15
CA VAL A 189 -12.17 11.47 28.99
C VAL A 189 -13.62 11.79 28.56
N GLY A 190 -14.38 10.75 28.20
CA GLY A 190 -15.76 10.84 27.74
C GLY A 190 -15.89 11.01 26.22
N GLU A 191 -17.06 10.64 25.69
CA GLU A 191 -17.34 10.58 24.26
C GLU A 191 -17.28 11.95 23.58
N ASN A 192 -17.71 13.02 24.25
CA ASN A 192 -17.66 14.38 23.70
C ASN A 192 -16.21 14.84 23.46
N ALA A 193 -15.32 14.58 24.42
CA ALA A 193 -13.90 14.92 24.29
C ALA A 193 -13.23 14.09 23.21
N LEU A 194 -13.55 12.79 23.12
CA LEU A 194 -13.05 11.90 22.09
C LEU A 194 -13.51 12.37 20.68
N GLY A 195 -14.79 12.69 20.53
CA GLY A 195 -15.35 13.24 19.30
C GLY A 195 -14.69 14.55 18.89
N PHE A 196 -14.40 15.44 19.85
CA PHE A 196 -13.65 16.68 19.59
C PHE A 196 -12.23 16.41 19.09
N ILE A 197 -11.49 15.49 19.73
CA ILE A 197 -10.13 15.11 19.32
C ILE A 197 -10.15 14.56 17.88
N VAL A 198 -11.06 13.63 17.55
CA VAL A 198 -11.18 13.07 16.20
C VAL A 198 -11.48 14.16 15.18
N THR A 199 -12.48 15.01 15.45
CA THR A 199 -12.86 16.09 14.53
C THR A 199 -11.71 17.07 14.30
N ARG A 200 -11.00 17.44 15.37
CA ARG A 200 -9.85 18.35 15.27
C ARG A 200 -8.70 17.72 14.50
N SER A 201 -8.42 16.43 14.75
CA SER A 201 -7.41 15.68 14.02
C SER A 201 -7.69 15.61 12.52
N MET A 202 -8.95 15.41 12.15
CA MET A 202 -9.36 15.43 10.73
C MET A 202 -9.16 16.82 10.11
N ALA A 203 -9.53 17.89 10.81
CA ALA A 203 -9.34 19.25 10.34
C ALA A 203 -7.87 19.66 10.19
N GLU A 204 -6.95 19.04 10.92
CA GLU A 204 -5.51 19.28 10.79
C GLU A 204 -4.87 18.49 9.64
N MET A 205 -5.52 17.41 9.18
CA MET A 205 -5.07 16.60 8.06
C MET A 205 -5.64 17.04 6.71
N SER A 206 -6.58 17.98 6.71
CA SER A 206 -7.23 18.54 5.50
C SER A 206 -6.57 19.81 5.02
#